data_76bccd723df13a04608a529859618f05
#
_entry.id   76bccd723df13a04608a529859618f05
#
_cell.length_a   1.000
_cell.length_b   1.000
_cell.length_c   1.000
_cell.angle_alpha   90.00
_cell.angle_beta   90.00
_cell.angle_gamma   90.00
#
_symmetry.space_group_name_H-M   'P 1'
#
loop_
_entity.id
_entity.type
_entity.pdbx_description
1 polymer ?
#
loop_
_entity_poly.entity_id
_entity_poly.type
_entity_poly.pdbx_seq_one_letter_code
_entity_poly.pdbx_strand_id
1 'polypeptide(L)'
;MSSAYLLVSHGSRDSRPQVAMERLSCLLAQSQARTGTKLQTFEPVVAGTPQYRQDNCDFRLPTSEGFPLDGFPGLRETDLPLVGTACLELAAVPLHEQITEFGDRALKSGYNRIEIVPLFLLPGVHVMEDIPAEVAIAQESLGHRLKLELKPHLGTHPGLVNLLAKKQATTKAEAGILLAHGSRRAGAKQPVEAIAEQLGVVSAYWAVPPSLASRVQELVTAGHQQIGIIPYFLFAGGITDAIAQSVEQLQGQFPAVQIHLAEPLGASQELALLILDLVD
;
A
#
# COMPACT_ATOMS: atom_id res chain seq x y z
N MET A 1 25.59 -5.84 4.02
CA MET A 1 24.97 -7.14 3.70
C MET A 1 23.77 -6.84 2.84
N SER A 2 23.57 -7.50 1.71
CA SER A 2 22.42 -7.25 0.85
C SER A 2 21.20 -8.03 1.36
N SER A 3 20.10 -7.32 1.61
CA SER A 3 18.81 -7.90 2.00
C SER A 3 17.93 -8.12 0.76
N ALA A 4 17.16 -9.21 0.75
CA ALA A 4 16.01 -9.37 -0.12
C ALA A 4 14.76 -8.89 0.61
N TYR A 5 13.73 -8.50 -0.12
CA TYR A 5 12.51 -7.91 0.45
C TYR A 5 11.29 -8.73 0.07
N LEU A 6 10.44 -9.04 1.03
CA LEU A 6 9.18 -9.75 0.80
C LEU A 6 8.01 -8.89 1.32
N LEU A 7 7.16 -8.44 0.41
CA LEU A 7 5.96 -7.68 0.73
C LEU A 7 4.81 -8.64 1.00
N VAL A 8 4.19 -8.56 2.18
CA VAL A 8 3.07 -9.45 2.57
C VAL A 8 1.77 -8.67 2.63
N SER A 9 0.78 -9.11 1.86
CA SER A 9 -0.58 -8.55 1.86
C SER A 9 -1.59 -9.52 2.45
N HIS A 10 -2.83 -9.05 2.64
CA HIS A 10 -3.94 -9.89 3.10
C HIS A 10 -4.27 -10.99 2.09
N GLY A 11 -4.22 -10.68 0.80
CA GLY A 11 -4.78 -11.47 -0.28
C GLY A 11 -6.15 -10.95 -0.72
N SER A 12 -6.54 -11.26 -1.95
CA SER A 12 -7.83 -10.82 -2.52
C SER A 12 -8.29 -11.78 -3.62
N ARG A 13 -9.62 -11.95 -3.77
CA ARG A 13 -10.21 -12.60 -4.96
C ARG A 13 -10.24 -11.68 -6.18
N ASP A 14 -10.16 -10.38 -5.95
CA ASP A 14 -9.98 -9.38 -6.99
C ASP A 14 -8.51 -9.34 -7.40
N SER A 15 -8.22 -9.35 -8.69
CA SER A 15 -6.84 -9.36 -9.20
C SER A 15 -6.13 -8.01 -9.08
N ARG A 16 -6.85 -6.90 -8.98
CA ARG A 16 -6.29 -5.54 -8.93
C ARG A 16 -5.30 -5.31 -7.78
N PRO A 17 -5.59 -5.74 -6.51
CA PRO A 17 -4.62 -5.67 -5.44
C PRO A 17 -3.33 -6.44 -5.72
N GLN A 18 -3.41 -7.62 -6.37
CA GLN A 18 -2.22 -8.38 -6.73
C GLN A 18 -1.37 -7.65 -7.76
N VAL A 19 -1.99 -7.12 -8.82
CA VAL A 19 -1.29 -6.29 -9.83
C VAL A 19 -0.64 -5.06 -9.18
N ALA A 20 -1.34 -4.42 -8.23
CA ALA A 20 -0.78 -3.28 -7.51
C ALA A 20 0.41 -3.67 -6.61
N MET A 21 0.37 -4.85 -5.97
CA MET A 21 1.49 -5.40 -5.20
C MET A 21 2.72 -5.64 -6.08
N GLU A 22 2.55 -6.23 -7.24
CA GLU A 22 3.62 -6.48 -8.20
C GLU A 22 4.22 -5.17 -8.71
N ARG A 23 3.37 -4.18 -9.05
CA ARG A 23 3.85 -2.84 -9.41
C ARG A 23 4.64 -2.19 -8.27
N LEU A 24 4.18 -2.32 -7.02
CA LEU A 24 4.85 -1.76 -5.86
C LEU A 24 6.20 -2.43 -5.61
N SER A 25 6.31 -3.76 -5.80
CA SER A 25 7.59 -4.46 -5.69
C SER A 25 8.62 -3.99 -6.73
N CYS A 26 8.17 -3.70 -7.95
CA CYS A 26 9.01 -3.12 -8.99
C CYS A 26 9.51 -1.71 -8.62
N LEU A 27 8.60 -0.84 -8.12
CA LEU A 27 8.94 0.52 -7.67
C LEU A 27 9.93 0.50 -6.51
N LEU A 28 9.77 -0.45 -5.59
CA LEU A 28 10.68 -0.64 -4.45
C LEU A 28 12.07 -1.06 -4.92
N ALA A 29 12.16 -2.06 -5.81
CA ALA A 29 13.44 -2.51 -6.37
C ALA A 29 14.18 -1.36 -7.09
N GLN A 30 13.47 -0.58 -7.89
CA GLN A 30 14.03 0.58 -8.59
C GLN A 30 14.51 1.68 -7.63
N SER A 31 13.76 1.95 -6.56
CA SER A 31 14.12 2.98 -5.57
C SER A 31 15.36 2.60 -4.79
N GLN A 32 15.46 1.34 -4.37
CA GLN A 32 16.62 0.82 -3.65
C GLN A 32 17.89 0.86 -4.50
N ALA A 33 17.80 0.51 -5.80
CA ALA A 33 18.94 0.59 -6.71
C ALA A 33 19.48 2.02 -6.85
N ARG A 34 18.59 3.03 -6.79
CA ARG A 34 18.98 4.46 -6.83
C ARG A 34 19.68 4.93 -5.56
N THR A 35 19.24 4.48 -4.38
CA THR A 35 19.86 4.86 -3.09
C THR A 35 21.21 4.18 -2.89
N GLY A 36 21.42 2.97 -3.43
CA GLY A 36 22.70 2.26 -3.42
C GLY A 36 23.79 2.86 -4.34
N THR A 37 23.39 3.62 -5.34
CA THR A 37 24.32 4.36 -6.22
C THR A 37 24.52 5.76 -5.63
N LYS A 38 25.70 6.06 -5.05
CA LYS A 38 26.05 7.41 -4.58
C LYS A 38 25.67 8.44 -5.64
N LEU A 39 24.69 9.29 -5.31
CA LEU A 39 24.24 10.41 -6.12
C LEU A 39 25.43 11.32 -6.46
N GLN A 40 25.90 11.27 -7.71
CA GLN A 40 26.49 12.43 -8.32
C GLN A 40 25.35 13.43 -8.52
N THR A 41 25.50 14.59 -7.91
CA THR A 41 24.59 15.73 -8.01
C THR A 41 24.28 16.06 -9.46
N PHE A 42 23.08 15.75 -9.92
CA PHE A 42 22.52 16.27 -11.15
C PHE A 42 21.64 17.47 -10.79
N GLU A 43 22.03 18.65 -11.30
CA GLU A 43 21.18 19.84 -11.29
C GLU A 43 19.87 19.56 -12.07
N PRO A 44 18.72 20.13 -11.64
CA PRO A 44 17.46 19.89 -12.31
C PRO A 44 17.43 20.61 -13.67
N VAL A 45 17.52 19.86 -14.74
CA VAL A 45 17.13 20.34 -16.06
C VAL A 45 15.59 20.42 -16.09
N VAL A 46 15.09 21.64 -16.09
CA VAL A 46 13.68 21.95 -16.34
C VAL A 46 13.36 21.56 -17.79
N ALA A 47 12.72 20.43 -18.01
CA ALA A 47 12.19 20.05 -19.32
C ALA A 47 10.76 19.51 -19.16
N GLY A 48 9.89 20.06 -20.01
CA GLY A 48 8.46 19.90 -20.20
C GLY A 48 7.79 18.59 -19.77
N THR A 49 6.59 18.74 -19.21
CA THR A 49 5.64 17.71 -18.88
C THR A 49 5.43 16.71 -20.03
N PRO A 50 5.70 15.39 -19.85
CA PRO A 50 5.19 14.38 -20.76
C PRO A 50 3.71 14.11 -20.45
N GLN A 51 2.84 14.35 -21.41
CA GLN A 51 1.49 13.82 -21.43
C GLN A 51 1.56 12.29 -21.45
N TYR A 52 1.16 11.66 -20.35
CA TYR A 52 0.92 10.22 -20.32
C TYR A 52 -0.33 9.91 -21.14
N ARG A 53 -0.16 9.31 -22.31
CA ARG A 53 -1.21 8.60 -23.02
C ARG A 53 -1.59 7.36 -22.23
N GLN A 54 -2.88 7.24 -21.90
CA GLN A 54 -3.54 6.00 -21.51
C GLN A 54 -3.65 5.11 -22.76
N ASP A 55 -2.64 4.30 -23.04
CA ASP A 55 -2.75 3.26 -24.03
C ASP A 55 -1.99 2.02 -23.58
N ASN A 56 -2.76 0.94 -23.35
CA ASN A 56 -2.40 -0.48 -23.34
C ASN A 56 -1.03 -0.85 -22.75
N CYS A 57 -0.98 -1.03 -21.44
CA CYS A 57 -0.01 -1.95 -20.87
C CYS A 57 -0.55 -3.37 -20.99
N ASP A 58 -0.12 -4.09 -22.04
CA ASP A 58 -0.11 -5.55 -22.05
C ASP A 58 0.86 -6.02 -20.96
N PHE A 59 0.37 -6.14 -19.75
CA PHE A 59 1.12 -6.60 -18.60
C PHE A 59 1.19 -8.12 -18.65
N ARG A 60 2.29 -8.66 -19.17
CA ARG A 60 2.64 -10.07 -19.00
C ARG A 60 3.12 -10.26 -17.56
N LEU A 61 2.55 -11.25 -16.88
CA LEU A 61 3.04 -11.75 -15.59
C LEU A 61 4.56 -11.95 -15.69
N PRO A 62 5.35 -11.64 -14.65
CA PRO A 62 6.76 -11.92 -14.63
C PRO A 62 6.97 -13.45 -14.61
N THR A 63 7.01 -14.03 -15.78
CA THR A 63 7.73 -15.28 -16.01
C THR A 63 9.21 -14.93 -15.86
N SER A 64 10.04 -15.92 -15.60
CA SER A 64 11.49 -15.85 -15.38
C SER A 64 12.31 -15.11 -16.47
N GLU A 65 11.70 -14.31 -17.31
CA GLU A 65 12.28 -13.49 -18.37
C GLU A 65 11.97 -12.02 -18.08
N GLY A 66 12.99 -11.33 -17.58
CA GLY A 66 13.32 -9.90 -17.53
C GLY A 66 12.20 -8.84 -17.46
N PHE A 67 12.35 -7.94 -16.49
CA PHE A 67 11.58 -6.70 -16.42
C PHE A 67 11.93 -5.76 -17.58
N PRO A 68 10.94 -5.06 -18.22
CA PRO A 68 11.27 -4.01 -19.16
C PRO A 68 11.92 -2.83 -18.41
N LEU A 69 13.23 -2.66 -18.61
CA LEU A 69 14.02 -1.50 -18.12
C LEU A 69 13.90 -0.29 -19.05
N ASP A 70 12.84 -0.21 -19.85
CA ASP A 70 12.61 0.80 -20.91
C ASP A 70 12.39 2.22 -20.37
N GLY A 71 13.29 2.70 -19.59
CA GLY A 71 13.28 4.05 -19.00
C GLY A 71 14.49 4.36 -18.13
N PHE A 72 15.40 3.41 -17.97
CA PHE A 72 16.56 3.56 -17.08
C PHE A 72 17.87 3.16 -17.78
N PRO A 73 18.44 4.03 -18.60
CA PRO A 73 19.72 3.75 -19.24
C PRO A 73 20.82 3.58 -18.17
N GLY A 74 21.38 2.39 -18.08
CA GLY A 74 22.51 2.06 -17.21
C GLY A 74 22.27 1.11 -16.05
N LEU A 75 21.00 0.78 -15.69
CA LEU A 75 20.72 -0.27 -14.72
C LEU A 75 20.60 -1.62 -15.41
N ARG A 76 21.32 -2.61 -14.90
CA ARG A 76 21.16 -4.02 -15.30
C ARG A 76 20.17 -4.67 -14.35
N GLU A 77 19.43 -5.63 -14.83
CA GLU A 77 18.51 -6.44 -14.02
C GLU A 77 19.20 -7.10 -12.81
N THR A 78 20.48 -7.42 -12.98
CA THR A 78 21.36 -7.97 -11.91
C THR A 78 21.70 -6.97 -10.81
N ASP A 79 21.45 -5.68 -11.02
CA ASP A 79 21.76 -4.61 -10.07
C ASP A 79 20.54 -4.28 -9.17
N LEU A 80 19.38 -4.86 -9.48
CA LEU A 80 18.17 -4.68 -8.69
C LEU A 80 18.14 -5.66 -7.50
N PRO A 81 17.69 -5.21 -6.32
CA PRO A 81 17.47 -6.09 -5.19
C PRO A 81 16.36 -7.11 -5.49
N LEU A 82 16.46 -8.27 -4.90
CA LEU A 82 15.40 -9.27 -4.98
C LEU A 82 14.20 -8.81 -4.14
N VAL A 83 13.07 -8.53 -4.79
CA VAL A 83 11.82 -8.16 -4.15
C VAL A 83 10.73 -9.14 -4.58
N GLY A 84 10.00 -9.70 -3.61
CA GLY A 84 8.89 -10.60 -3.86
C GLY A 84 7.60 -10.13 -3.18
N THR A 85 6.51 -10.80 -3.53
CA THR A 85 5.19 -10.60 -2.91
C THR A 85 4.64 -11.92 -2.40
N ALA A 86 3.90 -11.88 -1.29
CA ALA A 86 3.19 -13.01 -0.72
C ALA A 86 1.84 -12.58 -0.15
N CYS A 87 0.92 -13.52 0.01
CA CYS A 87 -0.41 -13.29 0.55
C CYS A 87 -0.63 -14.16 1.78
N LEU A 88 -1.21 -13.57 2.85
CA LEU A 88 -1.56 -14.29 4.06
C LEU A 88 -2.72 -15.27 3.81
N GLU A 89 -3.74 -14.81 3.08
CA GLU A 89 -4.95 -15.58 2.78
C GLU A 89 -5.21 -15.65 1.27
N LEU A 90 -6.09 -16.53 0.86
CA LEU A 90 -6.55 -16.70 -0.53
C LEU A 90 -5.44 -17.05 -1.54
N ALA A 91 -4.28 -17.44 -1.06
CA ALA A 91 -3.22 -18.03 -1.87
C ALA A 91 -3.39 -19.56 -1.98
N ALA A 92 -2.75 -20.17 -2.97
CA ALA A 92 -2.80 -21.63 -3.18
C ALA A 92 -2.06 -22.39 -2.08
N VAL A 93 -1.05 -21.78 -1.46
CA VAL A 93 -0.22 -22.34 -0.40
C VAL A 93 -0.15 -21.38 0.81
N PRO A 94 0.06 -21.89 2.04
CA PRO A 94 0.17 -21.06 3.24
C PRO A 94 1.33 -20.07 3.14
N LEU A 95 1.28 -19.01 3.96
CA LEU A 95 2.29 -17.93 3.92
C LEU A 95 3.69 -18.45 4.22
N HIS A 96 3.87 -19.36 5.17
CA HIS A 96 5.19 -19.93 5.51
C HIS A 96 5.84 -20.70 4.35
N GLU A 97 5.04 -21.37 3.50
CA GLU A 97 5.55 -22.03 2.29
C GLU A 97 5.98 -21.00 1.24
N GLN A 98 5.20 -19.94 1.03
CA GLN A 98 5.57 -18.82 0.14
C GLN A 98 6.87 -18.15 0.59
N ILE A 99 7.03 -17.91 1.91
CA ILE A 99 8.26 -17.35 2.50
C ILE A 99 9.44 -18.30 2.28
N THR A 100 9.24 -19.61 2.47
CA THR A 100 10.29 -20.62 2.32
C THR A 100 10.75 -20.70 0.85
N GLU A 101 9.82 -20.72 -0.10
CA GLU A 101 10.13 -20.70 -1.53
C GLU A 101 10.90 -19.44 -1.95
N PHE A 102 10.45 -18.28 -1.46
CA PHE A 102 11.17 -17.02 -1.67
C PHE A 102 12.56 -17.05 -1.03
N GLY A 103 12.68 -17.65 0.15
CA GLY A 103 13.94 -17.85 0.87
C GLY A 103 14.95 -18.69 0.09
N ASP A 104 14.53 -19.79 -0.51
CA ASP A 104 15.38 -20.61 -1.35
C ASP A 104 15.85 -19.87 -2.60
N ARG A 105 15.01 -19.02 -3.19
CA ARG A 105 15.42 -18.13 -4.30
C ARG A 105 16.43 -17.09 -3.83
N ALA A 106 16.20 -16.46 -2.67
CA ALA A 106 17.13 -15.48 -2.09
C ALA A 106 18.51 -16.09 -1.83
N LEU A 107 18.57 -17.29 -1.25
CA LEU A 107 19.82 -18.04 -1.03
C LEU A 107 20.56 -18.33 -2.34
N LYS A 108 19.86 -18.78 -3.39
CA LYS A 108 20.45 -19.02 -4.73
C LYS A 108 21.02 -17.74 -5.34
N SER A 109 20.43 -16.59 -5.02
CA SER A 109 20.89 -15.26 -5.46
C SER A 109 21.93 -14.63 -4.53
N GLY A 110 22.42 -15.36 -3.51
CA GLY A 110 23.49 -14.92 -2.62
C GLY A 110 23.03 -14.03 -1.45
N TYR A 111 21.75 -13.90 -1.20
CA TYR A 111 21.22 -13.21 -0.03
C TYR A 111 21.24 -14.12 1.20
N ASN A 112 21.50 -13.56 2.36
CA ASN A 112 21.48 -14.26 3.65
C ASN A 112 20.44 -13.68 4.62
N ARG A 113 19.64 -12.70 4.16
CA ARG A 113 18.61 -12.01 4.94
C ARG A 113 17.42 -11.67 4.06
N ILE A 114 16.23 -11.86 4.61
CA ILE A 114 14.99 -11.34 4.03
C ILE A 114 14.33 -10.42 5.03
N GLU A 115 13.94 -9.25 4.56
CA GLU A 115 13.11 -8.31 5.30
C GLU A 115 11.67 -8.45 4.85
N ILE A 116 10.82 -8.87 5.79
CA ILE A 116 9.41 -9.15 5.53
C ILE A 116 8.60 -7.94 5.99
N VAL A 117 7.90 -7.29 5.06
CA VAL A 117 7.13 -6.08 5.32
C VAL A 117 5.63 -6.35 5.18
N PRO A 118 4.87 -6.37 6.29
CA PRO A 118 3.41 -6.48 6.23
C PRO A 118 2.79 -5.19 5.69
N LEU A 119 2.14 -5.26 4.52
CA LEU A 119 1.43 -4.14 3.90
C LEU A 119 0.00 -4.04 4.46
N PHE A 120 -0.08 -3.81 5.75
CA PHE A 120 -1.32 -3.63 6.50
C PHE A 120 -1.36 -2.23 7.09
N LEU A 121 -2.51 -1.57 6.99
CA LEU A 121 -2.68 -0.19 7.46
C LEU A 121 -3.05 -0.11 8.95
N LEU A 122 -3.58 -1.19 9.53
CA LEU A 122 -4.05 -1.22 10.92
C LEU A 122 -3.53 -2.47 11.65
N PRO A 123 -3.24 -2.36 12.96
CA PRO A 123 -2.87 -3.50 13.79
C PRO A 123 -4.09 -4.39 13.99
N GLY A 124 -4.08 -5.57 13.40
CA GLY A 124 -5.10 -6.61 13.54
C GLY A 124 -4.50 -7.95 13.95
N VAL A 125 -5.33 -9.00 14.08
CA VAL A 125 -4.89 -10.38 14.38
C VAL A 125 -3.81 -10.80 13.38
N HIS A 126 -4.03 -10.56 12.10
CA HIS A 126 -3.09 -10.92 11.03
C HIS A 126 -1.69 -10.35 11.25
N VAL A 127 -1.58 -9.09 11.67
CA VAL A 127 -0.30 -8.42 11.90
C VAL A 127 0.34 -8.85 13.22
N MET A 128 -0.48 -9.04 14.25
CA MET A 128 0.01 -9.25 15.60
C MET A 128 0.24 -10.72 15.95
N GLU A 129 -0.43 -11.64 15.26
CA GLU A 129 -0.45 -13.07 15.59
C GLU A 129 -0.13 -13.95 14.37
N ASP A 130 -0.91 -13.84 13.27
CA ASP A 130 -0.83 -14.79 12.16
C ASP A 130 0.49 -14.68 11.40
N ILE A 131 0.87 -13.47 10.96
CA ILE A 131 2.11 -13.26 10.20
C ILE A 131 3.35 -13.62 11.04
N PRO A 132 3.49 -13.20 12.31
CA PRO A 132 4.59 -13.67 13.17
C PRO A 132 4.67 -15.19 13.29
N ALA A 133 3.54 -15.89 13.44
CA ALA A 133 3.52 -17.34 13.51
C ALA A 133 4.00 -18.01 12.20
N GLU A 134 3.51 -17.54 11.06
CA GLU A 134 3.91 -18.03 9.73
C GLU A 134 5.41 -17.77 9.45
N VAL A 135 5.93 -16.61 9.86
CA VAL A 135 7.36 -16.28 9.74
C VAL A 135 8.20 -17.21 10.63
N ALA A 136 7.75 -17.55 11.83
CA ALA A 136 8.46 -18.46 12.72
C ALA A 136 8.57 -19.88 12.11
N ILE A 137 7.47 -20.39 11.53
CA ILE A 137 7.45 -21.70 10.84
C ILE A 137 8.44 -21.67 9.64
N ALA A 138 8.41 -20.63 8.84
CA ALA A 138 9.32 -20.48 7.71
C ALA A 138 10.80 -20.38 8.17
N GLN A 139 11.07 -19.68 9.28
CA GLN A 139 12.42 -19.58 9.85
C GLN A 139 12.94 -20.95 10.31
N GLU A 140 12.11 -21.79 10.91
CA GLU A 140 12.50 -23.16 11.29
C GLU A 140 12.86 -23.99 10.05
N SER A 141 12.07 -23.88 8.98
CA SER A 141 12.32 -24.60 7.73
C SER A 141 13.61 -24.17 7.03
N LEU A 142 13.92 -22.87 7.02
CA LEU A 142 15.14 -22.31 6.40
C LEU A 142 16.36 -22.46 7.29
N GLY A 143 16.17 -22.66 8.60
CA GLY A 143 17.25 -22.80 9.57
C GLY A 143 18.13 -21.55 9.66
N HIS A 144 19.43 -21.76 9.96
CA HIS A 144 20.40 -20.66 10.10
C HIS A 144 20.98 -20.16 8.77
N ARG A 145 20.60 -20.76 7.65
CA ARG A 145 21.11 -20.39 6.31
C ARG A 145 20.64 -19.01 5.87
N LEU A 146 19.46 -18.60 6.33
CA LEU A 146 18.82 -17.35 5.96
C LEU A 146 18.13 -16.75 7.18
N LYS A 147 18.37 -15.47 7.44
CA LYS A 147 17.71 -14.73 8.52
C LYS A 147 16.43 -14.07 7.99
N LEU A 148 15.29 -14.37 8.61
CA LEU A 148 14.04 -13.65 8.37
C LEU A 148 13.89 -12.53 9.38
N GLU A 149 13.63 -11.31 8.93
CA GLU A 149 13.34 -10.16 9.78
C GLU A 149 11.96 -9.61 9.46
N LEU A 150 11.04 -9.81 10.40
CA LEU A 150 9.71 -9.21 10.31
C LEU A 150 9.79 -7.75 10.72
N LYS A 151 9.43 -6.85 9.81
CA LYS A 151 9.39 -5.40 10.02
C LYS A 151 8.04 -4.96 10.59
N PRO A 152 7.95 -3.77 11.17
CA PRO A 152 6.67 -3.17 11.51
C PRO A 152 5.75 -3.10 10.29
N HIS A 153 4.44 -3.20 10.50
CA HIS A 153 3.49 -3.07 9.39
C HIS A 153 3.44 -1.64 8.85
N LEU A 154 3.08 -1.48 7.59
CA LEU A 154 3.06 -0.18 6.88
C LEU A 154 2.29 0.91 7.64
N GLY A 155 1.19 0.55 8.31
CA GLY A 155 0.35 1.49 9.06
C GLY A 155 1.05 2.19 10.24
N THR A 156 2.22 1.72 10.67
CA THR A 156 3.02 2.38 11.71
C THR A 156 3.86 3.54 11.17
N HIS A 157 4.00 3.65 9.85
CA HIS A 157 4.88 4.64 9.25
C HIS A 157 4.28 6.05 9.32
N PRO A 158 4.95 7.03 9.97
CA PRO A 158 4.39 8.39 10.14
C PRO A 158 4.16 9.12 8.81
N GLY A 159 4.92 8.80 7.79
CA GLY A 159 4.78 9.37 6.43
C GLY A 159 3.45 9.06 5.74
N LEU A 160 2.67 8.09 6.23
CA LEU A 160 1.33 7.81 5.67
C LEU A 160 0.38 9.00 5.78
N VAL A 161 0.47 9.79 6.85
CA VAL A 161 -0.34 11.01 7.02
C VAL A 161 -0.06 11.98 5.87
N ASN A 162 1.20 12.13 5.46
CA ASN A 162 1.56 13.00 4.33
C ASN A 162 0.99 12.51 3.00
N LEU A 163 0.98 11.18 2.77
CA LEU A 163 0.34 10.61 1.58
C LEU A 163 -1.18 10.86 1.58
N LEU A 164 -1.83 10.67 2.72
CA LEU A 164 -3.26 10.92 2.86
C LEU A 164 -3.58 12.41 2.71
N ALA A 165 -2.75 13.32 3.24
CA ALA A 165 -2.91 14.76 3.04
C ALA A 165 -2.83 15.15 1.55
N LYS A 166 -1.92 14.53 0.77
CA LYS A 166 -1.89 14.72 -0.69
C LYS A 166 -3.18 14.22 -1.35
N LYS A 167 -3.73 13.08 -0.92
CA LYS A 167 -5.03 12.58 -1.42
C LYS A 167 -6.17 13.51 -1.05
N GLN A 168 -6.20 14.01 0.19
CA GLN A 168 -7.17 15.02 0.62
C GLN A 168 -7.14 16.27 -0.26
N ALA A 169 -5.95 16.79 -0.57
CA ALA A 169 -5.79 17.97 -1.40
C ALA A 169 -6.37 17.80 -2.81
N THR A 170 -6.44 16.56 -3.34
CA THR A 170 -7.05 16.32 -4.66
C THR A 170 -8.56 16.56 -4.67
N THR A 171 -9.22 16.45 -3.53
CA THR A 171 -10.67 16.64 -3.41
C THR A 171 -11.09 18.09 -3.45
N LYS A 172 -10.19 19.02 -3.10
CA LYS A 172 -10.45 20.47 -3.00
C LYS A 172 -11.67 20.82 -2.13
N ALA A 173 -11.98 19.96 -1.16
CA ALA A 173 -13.18 20.06 -0.33
C ALA A 173 -12.93 20.91 0.92
N GLU A 174 -14.01 21.50 1.44
CA GLU A 174 -14.03 22.32 2.68
C GLU A 174 -13.97 21.44 3.93
N ALA A 175 -14.60 20.27 3.86
CA ALA A 175 -14.63 19.29 4.92
C ALA A 175 -14.23 17.91 4.41
N GLY A 176 -13.56 17.12 5.25
CA GLY A 176 -13.04 15.82 4.86
C GLY A 176 -13.54 14.68 5.75
N ILE A 177 -13.61 13.49 5.16
CA ILE A 177 -13.93 12.25 5.85
C ILE A 177 -12.83 11.23 5.54
N LEU A 178 -12.11 10.76 6.56
CA LEU A 178 -11.21 9.60 6.43
C LEU A 178 -12.02 8.33 6.58
N LEU A 179 -12.15 7.56 5.52
CA LEU A 179 -12.97 6.35 5.48
C LEU A 179 -12.10 5.10 5.57
N ALA A 180 -12.17 4.37 6.68
CA ALA A 180 -11.49 3.09 6.89
C ALA A 180 -12.49 1.93 6.89
N HIS A 181 -11.98 0.69 6.82
CA HIS A 181 -12.86 -0.50 6.91
C HIS A 181 -13.60 -0.54 8.27
N GLY A 182 -12.89 -0.25 9.34
CA GLY A 182 -13.43 -0.35 10.69
C GLY A 182 -13.39 -1.77 11.26
N SER A 183 -13.47 -1.86 12.60
CA SER A 183 -13.48 -3.12 13.34
C SER A 183 -14.31 -2.95 14.63
N ARG A 184 -14.91 -4.08 15.09
CA ARG A 184 -15.64 -4.12 16.37
C ARG A 184 -14.71 -4.33 17.57
N ARG A 185 -13.42 -4.58 17.36
CA ARG A 185 -12.45 -4.78 18.45
C ARG A 185 -12.26 -3.47 19.22
N ALA A 186 -12.15 -3.58 20.54
CA ALA A 186 -11.84 -2.43 21.39
C ALA A 186 -10.51 -1.79 20.97
N GLY A 187 -10.48 -0.46 20.88
CA GLY A 187 -9.31 0.30 20.50
C GLY A 187 -8.97 0.32 18.98
N ALA A 188 -9.62 -0.49 18.15
CA ALA A 188 -9.31 -0.57 16.72
C ALA A 188 -9.56 0.72 15.93
N LYS A 189 -10.36 1.64 16.45
CA LYS A 189 -10.64 2.95 15.83
C LYS A 189 -9.58 3.99 16.13
N GLN A 190 -8.90 3.88 17.27
CA GLN A 190 -7.94 4.89 17.74
C GLN A 190 -6.86 5.28 16.72
N PRO A 191 -6.22 4.34 16.00
CA PRO A 191 -5.23 4.72 14.98
C PRO A 191 -5.84 5.55 13.84
N VAL A 192 -7.06 5.23 13.41
CA VAL A 192 -7.76 5.97 12.34
C VAL A 192 -8.19 7.35 12.83
N GLU A 193 -8.71 7.45 14.06
CA GLU A 193 -9.11 8.70 14.68
C GLU A 193 -7.91 9.65 14.86
N ALA A 194 -6.76 9.12 15.28
CA ALA A 194 -5.53 9.91 15.39
C ALA A 194 -5.04 10.45 14.04
N ILE A 195 -5.13 9.66 12.96
CA ILE A 195 -4.81 10.11 11.60
C ILE A 195 -5.82 11.18 11.15
N ALA A 196 -7.11 10.94 11.38
CA ALA A 196 -8.17 11.89 11.01
C ALA A 196 -7.98 13.24 11.71
N GLU A 197 -7.61 13.24 13.00
CA GLU A 197 -7.29 14.45 13.76
C GLU A 197 -6.10 15.20 13.16
N GLN A 198 -5.01 14.50 12.80
CA GLN A 198 -3.83 15.12 12.17
C GLN A 198 -4.16 15.74 10.80
N LEU A 199 -5.11 15.15 10.06
CA LEU A 199 -5.58 15.65 8.77
C LEU A 199 -6.63 16.75 8.89
N GLY A 200 -7.15 17.01 10.10
CA GLY A 200 -8.26 17.95 10.31
C GLY A 200 -9.57 17.47 9.70
N VAL A 201 -9.83 16.16 9.66
CA VAL A 201 -11.03 15.55 9.08
C VAL A 201 -11.75 14.67 10.10
N VAL A 202 -12.98 14.24 9.79
CA VAL A 202 -13.72 13.30 10.63
C VAL A 202 -13.49 11.85 10.15
N SER A 203 -13.50 10.90 11.08
CA SER A 203 -13.40 9.49 10.74
C SER A 203 -14.78 8.87 10.42
N ALA A 204 -14.83 7.98 9.43
CA ALA A 204 -15.96 7.11 9.12
C ALA A 204 -15.48 5.69 8.87
N TYR A 205 -16.40 4.73 9.00
CA TYR A 205 -16.06 3.32 8.82
C TYR A 205 -17.08 2.62 7.91
N TRP A 206 -16.57 1.70 7.08
CA TRP A 206 -17.38 0.93 6.16
C TRP A 206 -18.22 -0.14 6.87
N ALA A 207 -17.61 -0.88 7.80
CA ALA A 207 -18.23 -2.05 8.42
C ALA A 207 -18.87 -1.77 9.80
N VAL A 208 -18.61 -0.61 10.42
CA VAL A 208 -19.09 -0.25 11.77
C VAL A 208 -19.42 1.24 11.86
N PRO A 209 -20.26 1.68 12.82
CA PRO A 209 -20.51 3.10 13.06
C PRO A 209 -19.25 3.87 13.51
N PRO A 210 -19.19 5.19 13.25
CA PRO A 210 -20.07 5.96 12.37
C PRO A 210 -19.86 5.62 10.90
N SER A 211 -20.98 5.50 10.17
CA SER A 211 -20.96 5.16 8.74
C SER A 211 -20.59 6.37 7.88
N LEU A 212 -20.20 6.13 6.62
CA LEU A 212 -19.98 7.20 5.65
C LEU A 212 -21.24 8.09 5.51
N ALA A 213 -22.43 7.46 5.38
CA ALA A 213 -23.68 8.18 5.21
C ALA A 213 -24.00 9.09 6.41
N SER A 214 -23.77 8.61 7.66
CA SER A 214 -24.00 9.44 8.84
C SER A 214 -23.07 10.66 8.90
N ARG A 215 -21.79 10.49 8.52
CA ARG A 215 -20.81 11.58 8.50
C ARG A 215 -21.11 12.61 7.40
N VAL A 216 -21.51 12.16 6.22
CA VAL A 216 -21.97 13.06 5.15
C VAL A 216 -23.17 13.86 5.62
N GLN A 217 -24.19 13.23 6.21
CA GLN A 217 -25.37 13.91 6.73
C GLN A 217 -25.01 14.95 7.82
N GLU A 218 -24.09 14.63 8.74
CA GLU A 218 -23.60 15.55 9.77
C GLU A 218 -22.95 16.79 9.15
N LEU A 219 -22.04 16.59 8.17
CA LEU A 219 -21.35 17.69 7.50
C LEU A 219 -22.30 18.55 6.66
N VAL A 220 -23.25 17.95 5.96
CA VAL A 220 -24.30 18.68 5.22
C VAL A 220 -25.14 19.51 6.19
N THR A 221 -25.52 18.95 7.33
CA THR A 221 -26.30 19.64 8.36
C THR A 221 -25.50 20.81 8.97
N ALA A 222 -24.18 20.70 9.07
CA ALA A 222 -23.28 21.76 9.50
C ALA A 222 -23.07 22.86 8.42
N GLY A 223 -23.63 22.70 7.21
CA GLY A 223 -23.62 23.71 6.14
C GLY A 223 -22.50 23.56 5.12
N HIS A 224 -21.70 22.46 5.16
CA HIS A 224 -20.65 22.23 4.18
C HIS A 224 -21.25 21.85 2.82
N GLN A 225 -20.73 22.47 1.76
CA GLN A 225 -21.19 22.24 0.37
C GLN A 225 -20.19 21.43 -0.45
N GLN A 226 -18.94 21.27 0.02
CA GLN A 226 -17.91 20.48 -0.63
C GLN A 226 -17.30 19.52 0.39
N ILE A 227 -17.56 18.21 0.21
CA ILE A 227 -17.13 17.15 1.11
C ILE A 227 -16.16 16.22 0.38
N GLY A 228 -14.95 16.05 0.94
CA GLY A 228 -13.94 15.15 0.43
C GLY A 228 -13.92 13.83 1.20
N ILE A 229 -13.94 12.72 0.51
CA ILE A 229 -13.81 11.38 1.10
C ILE A 229 -12.43 10.84 0.75
N ILE A 230 -11.64 10.52 1.79
CA ILE A 230 -10.28 9.98 1.68
C ILE A 230 -10.32 8.51 2.08
N PRO A 231 -10.24 7.56 1.12
CA PRO A 231 -10.23 6.14 1.43
C PRO A 231 -8.91 5.73 2.10
N TYR A 232 -8.98 5.25 3.34
CA TYR A 232 -7.84 4.64 4.02
C TYR A 232 -7.77 3.15 3.68
N PHE A 233 -7.47 2.90 2.40
CA PHE A 233 -7.30 1.59 1.77
C PHE A 233 -6.02 1.60 0.94
N LEU A 234 -5.32 0.47 0.93
CA LEU A 234 -4.04 0.39 0.23
C LEU A 234 -4.25 0.40 -1.30
N PHE A 235 -5.11 -0.46 -1.81
CA PHE A 235 -5.36 -0.63 -3.24
C PHE A 235 -6.85 -0.60 -3.59
N ALA A 236 -7.15 -0.32 -4.85
CA ALA A 236 -8.48 -0.47 -5.40
C ALA A 236 -8.89 -1.96 -5.43
N GLY A 237 -10.17 -2.23 -5.20
CA GLY A 237 -10.77 -3.57 -5.16
C GLY A 237 -12.25 -3.50 -4.86
N GLY A 238 -12.91 -4.63 -4.64
CA GLY A 238 -14.35 -4.71 -4.48
C GLY A 238 -14.94 -3.79 -3.40
N ILE A 239 -14.20 -3.57 -2.28
CA ILE A 239 -14.67 -2.66 -1.22
C ILE A 239 -14.63 -1.21 -1.70
N THR A 240 -13.58 -0.79 -2.38
CA THR A 240 -13.48 0.59 -2.89
C THR A 240 -14.49 0.86 -4.00
N ASP A 241 -14.85 -0.15 -4.80
CA ASP A 241 -15.94 -0.03 -5.79
C ASP A 241 -17.29 0.15 -5.10
N ALA A 242 -17.55 -0.62 -4.05
CA ALA A 242 -18.78 -0.46 -3.26
C ALA A 242 -18.85 0.91 -2.56
N ILE A 243 -17.70 1.45 -2.12
CA ILE A 243 -17.59 2.81 -1.59
C ILE A 243 -17.94 3.83 -2.68
N ALA A 244 -17.41 3.69 -3.91
CA ALA A 244 -17.70 4.58 -5.01
C ALA A 244 -19.21 4.60 -5.33
N GLN A 245 -19.86 3.43 -5.41
CA GLN A 245 -21.30 3.33 -5.58
C GLN A 245 -22.08 4.00 -4.44
N SER A 246 -21.62 3.85 -3.19
CA SER A 246 -22.25 4.52 -2.04
C SER A 246 -22.13 6.05 -2.14
N VAL A 247 -20.99 6.55 -2.61
CA VAL A 247 -20.77 7.98 -2.84
C VAL A 247 -21.70 8.52 -3.93
N GLU A 248 -21.90 7.80 -5.04
CA GLU A 248 -22.86 8.16 -6.09
C GLU A 248 -24.29 8.24 -5.55
N GLN A 249 -24.69 7.29 -4.69
CA GLN A 249 -26.01 7.31 -4.05
C GLN A 249 -26.16 8.51 -3.11
N LEU A 250 -25.13 8.84 -2.32
CA LEU A 250 -25.11 10.01 -1.42
C LEU A 250 -25.16 11.31 -2.23
N GLN A 251 -24.46 11.39 -3.37
CA GLN A 251 -24.54 12.53 -4.28
C GLN A 251 -25.95 12.74 -4.80
N GLY A 252 -26.69 11.67 -5.10
CA GLY A 252 -28.11 11.72 -5.49
C GLY A 252 -29.04 12.18 -4.36
N GLN A 253 -28.72 11.83 -3.10
CA GLN A 253 -29.48 12.26 -1.92
C GLN A 253 -29.23 13.74 -1.56
N PHE A 254 -28.04 14.25 -1.84
CA PHE A 254 -27.61 15.62 -1.53
C PHE A 254 -27.20 16.38 -2.81
N PRO A 255 -28.12 16.69 -3.74
CA PRO A 255 -27.78 17.26 -5.03
C PRO A 255 -27.16 18.68 -4.96
N ALA A 256 -27.37 19.38 -3.85
CA ALA A 256 -26.81 20.72 -3.62
C ALA A 256 -25.37 20.68 -3.05
N VAL A 257 -24.86 19.51 -2.67
CA VAL A 257 -23.54 19.31 -2.10
C VAL A 257 -22.67 18.58 -3.11
N GLN A 258 -21.39 18.94 -3.22
CA GLN A 258 -20.42 18.22 -4.03
C GLN A 258 -19.65 17.23 -3.15
N ILE A 259 -19.74 15.94 -3.49
CA ILE A 259 -19.05 14.89 -2.76
C ILE A 259 -17.93 14.33 -3.66
N HIS A 260 -16.69 14.50 -3.23
CA HIS A 260 -15.49 14.11 -3.96
C HIS A 260 -14.85 12.89 -3.30
N LEU A 261 -14.68 11.81 -4.04
CA LEU A 261 -13.98 10.62 -3.60
C LEU A 261 -12.54 10.65 -4.14
N ALA A 262 -11.56 10.64 -3.23
CA ALA A 262 -10.18 10.47 -3.61
C ALA A 262 -9.85 9.01 -3.95
N GLU A 263 -8.78 8.80 -4.72
CA GLU A 263 -8.26 7.47 -4.97
C GLU A 263 -7.62 6.86 -3.71
N PRO A 264 -7.64 5.53 -3.53
CA PRO A 264 -6.84 4.83 -2.52
C PRO A 264 -5.36 5.18 -2.59
N LEU A 265 -4.54 4.75 -1.62
CA LEU A 265 -3.10 5.02 -1.60
C LEU A 265 -2.41 4.62 -2.90
N GLY A 266 -2.70 3.42 -3.41
CA GLY A 266 -2.21 2.92 -4.69
C GLY A 266 -0.72 2.54 -4.67
N ALA A 267 -0.27 1.87 -5.73
CA ALA A 267 1.14 1.57 -5.93
C ALA A 267 1.86 2.80 -6.51
N SER A 268 2.41 3.63 -5.63
CA SER A 268 3.11 4.87 -5.99
C SER A 268 4.58 4.84 -5.56
N GLN A 269 5.39 5.71 -6.16
CA GLN A 269 6.79 5.90 -5.80
C GLN A 269 6.93 6.33 -4.33
N GLU A 270 6.05 7.23 -3.87
CA GLU A 270 6.05 7.69 -2.48
C GLU A 270 5.79 6.55 -1.52
N LEU A 271 4.83 5.66 -1.82
CA LEU A 271 4.57 4.50 -0.98
C LEU A 271 5.77 3.54 -0.95
N ALA A 272 6.45 3.33 -2.08
CA ALA A 272 7.67 2.53 -2.15
C ALA A 272 8.78 3.11 -1.26
N LEU A 273 8.93 4.44 -1.23
CA LEU A 273 9.89 5.11 -0.36
C LEU A 273 9.56 4.94 1.13
N LEU A 274 8.28 4.99 1.52
CA LEU A 274 7.88 4.71 2.91
C LEU A 274 8.20 3.26 3.31
N ILE A 275 8.05 2.31 2.40
CA ILE A 275 8.41 0.91 2.66
C ILE A 275 9.93 0.77 2.84
N LEU A 276 10.74 1.48 2.04
CA LEU A 276 12.19 1.49 2.22
C LEU A 276 12.60 2.06 3.57
N ASP A 277 11.97 3.15 4.00
CA ASP A 277 12.24 3.76 5.31
C ASP A 277 11.88 2.82 6.49
N LEU A 278 10.94 1.89 6.29
CA LEU A 278 10.63 0.86 7.31
C LEU A 278 11.70 -0.23 7.42
N VAL A 279 12.52 -0.42 6.40
CA VAL A 279 13.51 -1.51 6.34
C VAL A 279 14.94 -1.03 6.61
N ASP A 280 15.19 0.28 6.52
CA ASP A 280 16.47 0.90 6.88
C ASP A 280 16.60 1.00 8.41
#